data_a46a234cd4866931eec45006412cac15
#
_entry.id   a46a234cd4866931eec45006412cac15
#
_cell.length_a   1.000
_cell.length_b   1.000
_cell.length_c   1.000
_cell.angle_alpha   90.00
_cell.angle_beta   90.00
_cell.angle_gamma   90.00
#
_symmetry.space_group_name_H-M   'P 1'
#
loop_
_entity.id
_entity.type
_entity.pdbx_description
1 polymer ?
#
loop_
_entity_poly.entity_id
_entity_poly.type
_entity_poly.pdbx_seq_one_letter_code
_entity_poly.pdbx_strand_id
1 'polypeptide(L)'
;FLGMPFIGWLAKRGLTPDQGTMVNQIWVNYIRDIAKDTIKFIEEVYYPDLMAMAPFYKDWFKIGGGLSNQNLLCYGDFPRYANDLSEKSLLMPNGAIIDGKLDEIHPVDLKDPNQIKEFVDHSWYQYPQPDAGLHPWDGITDPKFELGAGTEGTKTDIKWLGAESRYSWIKAPRWNGHAMETGPLARMVLAYAKKMPEQTELVNEALSKAGVPIQAMFSTLGRTLARCLEARMMAREMLRCVDELEANIKAGDEVAANMEKWEPSTWPLECKGVGPAEAPRGALGHWCVIKDGVIANWQAVVPSTWNASPRDPKGQLGAYEAALLGTPVAVANQPLEILRTIHSFDPCLACATHVLSTEGQELCKVQVR
;
A
#
# COMPACT_ATOMS: atom_id res chain seq x y z
N PHE A 1 3.97 2.05 17.43
CA PHE A 1 2.63 2.64 17.21
C PHE A 1 1.50 1.79 17.77
N LEU A 2 1.62 0.48 17.89
CA LEU A 2 0.65 -0.38 18.57
C LEU A 2 0.58 -0.16 20.09
N GLY A 3 1.58 0.49 20.68
CA GLY A 3 1.66 0.71 22.12
C GLY A 3 0.81 1.87 22.65
N MET A 4 0.52 2.88 21.84
CA MET A 4 -0.17 4.08 22.32
C MET A 4 -1.63 3.83 22.76
N PRO A 5 -2.48 3.15 21.96
CA PRO A 5 -3.81 2.77 22.40
C PRO A 5 -3.79 1.82 23.60
N PHE A 6 -2.82 0.93 23.66
CA PHE A 6 -2.67 -0.03 24.75
C PHE A 6 -2.28 0.65 26.07
N ILE A 7 -1.35 1.60 26.03
CA ILE A 7 -0.94 2.39 27.21
C ILE A 7 -2.13 3.21 27.75
N GLY A 8 -2.90 3.87 26.88
CA GLY A 8 -4.11 4.57 27.28
C GLY A 8 -5.16 3.66 27.91
N TRP A 9 -5.35 2.46 27.36
CA TRP A 9 -6.24 1.44 27.91
C TRP A 9 -5.80 0.95 29.30
N LEU A 10 -4.48 0.74 29.51
CA LEU A 10 -3.92 0.38 30.81
C LEU A 10 -4.12 1.51 31.82
N ALA A 11 -3.86 2.75 31.45
CA ALA A 11 -4.05 3.92 32.32
C ALA A 11 -5.51 4.04 32.79
N LYS A 12 -6.48 3.85 31.89
CA LYS A 12 -7.91 3.87 32.21
C LYS A 12 -8.33 2.78 33.22
N ARG A 13 -7.65 1.65 33.24
CA ARG A 13 -7.90 0.57 34.21
C ARG A 13 -7.17 0.72 35.55
N GLY A 14 -6.60 1.89 35.81
CA GLY A 14 -5.85 2.14 37.02
C GLY A 14 -4.45 1.48 37.05
N LEU A 15 -4.06 0.91 35.91
CA LEU A 15 -2.70 0.48 35.65
C LEU A 15 -1.97 1.69 35.13
N THR A 16 -1.58 2.61 36.01
CA THR A 16 -0.65 3.68 35.65
C THR A 16 0.57 3.00 35.02
N PRO A 17 0.92 3.32 33.76
CA PRO A 17 2.21 2.92 33.26
C PRO A 17 3.23 3.41 34.26
N ASP A 18 4.07 2.52 34.74
CA ASP A 18 5.23 2.94 35.53
C ASP A 18 5.90 4.09 34.76
N GLN A 19 6.33 5.11 35.45
CA GLN A 19 7.00 6.25 34.82
C GLN A 19 8.17 5.83 33.91
N GLY A 20 8.72 4.63 34.13
CA GLY A 20 9.72 4.00 33.29
C GLY A 20 9.18 3.50 31.91
N THR A 21 7.89 3.29 31.76
CA THR A 21 7.26 2.86 30.49
C THR A 21 6.66 4.01 29.68
N MET A 22 6.61 5.20 30.26
CA MET A 22 6.19 6.41 29.55
C MET A 22 7.29 6.90 28.62
N VAL A 23 6.90 7.54 27.53
CA VAL A 23 7.83 8.21 26.63
C VAL A 23 8.57 9.29 27.43
N ASN A 24 9.85 9.08 27.68
CA ASN A 24 10.73 9.98 28.42
C ASN A 24 12.00 10.28 27.62
N GLN A 25 12.86 11.16 28.15
CA GLN A 25 14.07 11.59 27.45
C GLN A 25 15.02 10.44 27.08
N ILE A 26 15.06 9.36 27.87
CA ILE A 26 15.90 8.18 27.57
C ILE A 26 15.39 7.48 26.30
N TRP A 27 14.08 7.27 26.21
CA TRP A 27 13.45 6.69 25.03
C TRP A 27 13.60 7.59 23.80
N VAL A 28 13.42 8.90 23.96
CA VAL A 28 13.61 9.87 22.86
C VAL A 28 15.04 9.81 22.33
N ASN A 29 16.05 9.78 23.20
CA ASN A 29 17.44 9.66 22.79
C ASN A 29 17.71 8.34 22.08
N TYR A 30 17.20 7.23 22.60
CA TYR A 30 17.35 5.92 21.98
C TYR A 30 16.74 5.85 20.58
N ILE A 31 15.50 6.36 20.40
CA ILE A 31 14.84 6.40 19.10
C ILE A 31 15.59 7.34 18.14
N ARG A 32 16.11 8.48 18.65
CA ARG A 32 16.92 9.41 17.85
C ARG A 32 18.19 8.76 17.31
N ASP A 33 18.88 7.96 18.14
CA ASP A 33 20.09 7.27 17.70
C ASP A 33 19.77 6.22 16.62
N ILE A 34 18.69 5.45 16.80
CA ILE A 34 18.20 4.54 15.75
C ILE A 34 17.85 5.30 14.46
N ALA A 35 17.18 6.44 14.57
CA ALA A 35 16.83 7.26 13.41
C ALA A 35 18.08 7.73 12.66
N LYS A 36 19.12 8.20 13.38
CA LYS A 36 20.40 8.61 12.79
C LYS A 36 21.13 7.43 12.11
N ASP A 37 21.17 6.27 12.76
CA ASP A 37 21.78 5.08 12.19
C ASP A 37 21.04 4.61 10.93
N THR A 38 19.71 4.70 10.94
CA THR A 38 18.87 4.41 9.77
C THR A 38 19.17 5.37 8.62
N ILE A 39 19.23 6.68 8.88
CA ILE A 39 19.60 7.67 7.88
C ILE A 39 20.98 7.36 7.30
N LYS A 40 21.96 7.10 8.19
CA LYS A 40 23.32 6.76 7.78
C LYS A 40 23.35 5.54 6.86
N PHE A 41 22.67 4.47 7.24
CA PHE A 41 22.58 3.26 6.40
C PHE A 41 21.97 3.56 5.03
N ILE A 42 20.87 4.32 4.98
CA ILE A 42 20.20 4.62 3.72
C ILE A 42 21.08 5.49 2.81
N GLU A 43 21.72 6.51 3.37
CA GLU A 43 22.53 7.45 2.58
C GLU A 43 23.92 6.93 2.20
N GLU A 44 24.53 6.08 3.05
CA GLU A 44 25.89 5.57 2.80
C GLU A 44 25.92 4.18 2.15
N VAL A 45 24.83 3.40 2.26
CA VAL A 45 24.77 2.02 1.75
C VAL A 45 23.63 1.84 0.76
N TYR A 46 22.38 1.92 1.20
CA TYR A 46 21.23 1.50 0.38
C TYR A 46 21.10 2.30 -0.91
N TYR A 47 21.12 3.62 -0.84
CA TYR A 47 21.01 4.48 -2.03
C TYR A 47 22.24 4.39 -2.94
N PRO A 48 23.50 4.49 -2.45
CA PRO A 48 24.67 4.29 -3.27
C PRO A 48 24.75 2.92 -3.95
N ASP A 49 24.41 1.84 -3.26
CA ASP A 49 24.41 0.48 -3.81
C ASP A 49 23.40 0.37 -4.95
N LEU A 50 22.16 0.89 -4.74
CA LEU A 50 21.16 0.93 -5.81
C LEU A 50 21.65 1.69 -7.03
N MET A 51 22.24 2.87 -6.83
CA MET A 51 22.76 3.69 -7.93
C MET A 51 23.98 3.06 -8.62
N ALA A 52 24.81 2.32 -7.90
CA ALA A 52 25.91 1.57 -8.47
C ALA A 52 25.44 0.35 -9.29
N MET A 53 24.34 -0.28 -8.87
CA MET A 53 23.77 -1.42 -9.59
C MET A 53 22.92 -1.02 -10.80
N ALA A 54 22.24 0.11 -10.75
CA ALA A 54 21.31 0.56 -11.80
C ALA A 54 21.89 0.54 -13.22
N PRO A 55 23.15 0.93 -13.48
CA PRO A 55 23.75 0.85 -14.81
C PRO A 55 23.84 -0.56 -15.41
N PHE A 56 24.00 -1.57 -14.57
CA PHE A 56 24.06 -2.98 -15.00
C PHE A 56 22.67 -3.54 -15.36
N TYR A 57 21.60 -2.87 -14.89
CA TYR A 57 20.21 -3.26 -15.07
C TYR A 57 19.38 -2.24 -15.84
N LYS A 58 20.01 -1.45 -16.72
CA LYS A 58 19.34 -0.36 -17.47
C LYS A 58 18.09 -0.83 -18.23
N ASP A 59 18.09 -2.06 -18.73
CA ASP A 59 16.94 -2.60 -19.44
C ASP A 59 15.71 -2.79 -18.54
N TRP A 60 15.90 -2.89 -17.23
CA TRP A 60 14.82 -2.98 -16.27
C TRP A 60 14.07 -1.66 -16.04
N PHE A 61 14.57 -0.55 -16.56
CA PHE A 61 13.81 0.69 -16.72
C PHE A 61 12.79 0.63 -17.89
N LYS A 62 12.81 -0.45 -18.69
CA LYS A 62 11.88 -0.68 -19.81
C LYS A 62 10.96 -1.87 -19.58
N ILE A 63 11.15 -2.60 -18.49
CA ILE A 63 10.41 -3.82 -18.16
C ILE A 63 9.46 -3.51 -17.00
N GLY A 64 8.31 -4.16 -17.00
CA GLY A 64 7.36 -4.08 -15.90
C GLY A 64 6.67 -2.74 -15.77
N GLY A 65 6.36 -2.08 -16.88
CA GLY A 65 5.75 -0.74 -16.91
C GLY A 65 4.41 -0.62 -16.18
N GLY A 66 3.79 -1.75 -15.82
CA GLY A 66 2.53 -1.76 -15.10
C GLY A 66 1.33 -1.48 -16.00
N LEU A 67 0.33 -0.78 -15.47
CA LEU A 67 -0.87 -0.44 -16.23
C LEU A 67 -0.51 0.28 -17.51
N SER A 68 -1.05 -0.18 -18.62
CA SER A 68 -0.78 0.39 -19.95
C SER A 68 -1.04 1.90 -20.00
N ASN A 69 -1.99 2.34 -19.21
CA ASN A 69 -2.39 3.74 -19.09
C ASN A 69 -1.66 4.48 -17.95
N GLN A 70 -0.75 3.81 -17.22
CA GLN A 70 0.03 4.44 -16.15
C GLN A 70 -0.82 5.22 -15.14
N ASN A 71 -1.84 4.54 -14.59
CA ASN A 71 -2.74 5.13 -13.60
C ASN A 71 -2.16 5.00 -12.21
N LEU A 72 -2.08 6.08 -11.47
CA LEU A 72 -1.51 6.15 -10.12
C LEU A 72 -2.52 6.70 -9.11
N LEU A 73 -2.54 6.16 -7.89
CA LEU A 73 -3.45 6.55 -6.82
C LEU A 73 -2.73 6.70 -5.49
N CYS A 74 -2.98 7.81 -4.80
CA CYS A 74 -2.53 8.06 -3.43
C CYS A 74 -3.66 8.71 -2.62
N TYR A 75 -3.78 8.32 -1.35
CA TYR A 75 -4.78 8.89 -0.45
C TYR A 75 -4.29 10.11 0.32
N GLY A 76 -2.97 10.30 0.39
CA GLY A 76 -2.34 11.32 1.19
C GLY A 76 -2.21 10.93 2.66
N ASP A 77 -1.07 11.24 3.26
CA ASP A 77 -0.80 10.89 4.65
C ASP A 77 0.34 11.74 5.24
N PHE A 78 0.61 11.51 6.53
CA PHE A 78 1.66 12.14 7.31
C PHE A 78 1.54 13.67 7.33
N PRO A 79 0.47 14.20 7.98
CA PRO A 79 0.35 15.64 8.18
C PRO A 79 1.50 16.15 9.05
N ARG A 80 2.22 17.16 8.55
CA ARG A 80 3.35 17.78 9.26
C ARG A 80 2.91 18.76 10.36
N TYR A 81 1.67 19.18 10.33
CA TYR A 81 1.10 20.09 11.32
C TYR A 81 -0.10 19.45 11.98
N ALA A 82 -0.13 19.50 13.31
CA ALA A 82 -1.23 18.95 14.09
C ALA A 82 -2.59 19.51 13.62
N ASN A 83 -3.55 18.61 13.39
CA ASN A 83 -4.91 18.95 12.96
C ASN A 83 -5.04 19.63 11.58
N ASP A 84 -3.97 19.70 10.79
CA ASP A 84 -4.02 20.20 9.41
C ASP A 84 -3.91 19.05 8.41
N LEU A 85 -5.05 18.63 7.88
CA LEU A 85 -5.15 17.60 6.83
C LEU A 85 -5.17 18.20 5.43
N SER A 86 -4.87 19.50 5.29
CA SER A 86 -4.76 20.14 3.97
C SER A 86 -3.59 19.54 3.17
N GLU A 87 -3.70 19.59 1.87
CA GLU A 87 -2.62 19.12 0.97
C GLU A 87 -1.25 19.75 1.28
N LYS A 88 -1.22 20.97 1.80
CA LYS A 88 0.01 21.68 2.14
C LYS A 88 0.75 21.08 3.33
N SER A 89 0.00 20.44 4.22
CA SER A 89 0.53 19.77 5.39
C SER A 89 0.99 18.34 5.12
N LEU A 90 0.42 17.68 4.11
CA LEU A 90 0.70 16.27 3.85
C LEU A 90 2.12 16.06 3.30
N LEU A 91 2.88 15.19 3.93
CA LEU A 91 4.17 14.73 3.42
C LEU A 91 3.99 13.83 2.20
N MET A 92 2.98 12.98 2.20
CA MET A 92 2.60 12.13 1.08
C MET A 92 1.37 12.72 0.38
N PRO A 93 1.38 12.84 -0.96
CA PRO A 93 0.34 13.55 -1.69
C PRO A 93 -0.99 12.80 -1.71
N ASN A 94 -2.10 13.54 -1.78
CA ASN A 94 -3.40 13.01 -2.18
C ASN A 94 -3.60 13.26 -3.67
N GLY A 95 -4.17 12.30 -4.39
CA GLY A 95 -4.60 12.48 -5.77
C GLY A 95 -4.49 11.23 -6.62
N ALA A 96 -4.94 11.36 -7.85
CA ALA A 96 -4.81 10.34 -8.88
C ALA A 96 -4.29 10.94 -10.19
N ILE A 97 -3.48 10.17 -10.90
CA ILE A 97 -3.04 10.43 -12.26
C ILE A 97 -3.62 9.35 -13.15
N ILE A 98 -4.19 9.74 -14.29
CA ILE A 98 -4.72 8.83 -15.31
C ILE A 98 -3.93 8.99 -16.59
N ASP A 99 -3.69 7.89 -17.29
CA ASP A 99 -2.99 7.85 -18.59
C ASP A 99 -1.57 8.45 -18.56
N GLY A 100 -0.91 8.45 -17.39
CA GLY A 100 0.43 9.01 -17.23
C GLY A 100 0.51 10.52 -17.40
N LYS A 101 -0.60 11.24 -17.38
CA LYS A 101 -0.67 12.67 -17.58
C LYS A 101 -0.28 13.41 -16.29
N LEU A 102 0.99 13.76 -16.18
CA LEU A 102 1.56 14.38 -14.98
C LEU A 102 1.06 15.82 -14.73
N ASP A 103 0.44 16.43 -15.70
CA ASP A 103 -0.17 17.77 -15.65
C ASP A 103 -1.65 17.77 -15.27
N GLU A 104 -2.28 16.60 -15.24
CA GLU A 104 -3.68 16.41 -14.85
C GLU A 104 -3.77 15.59 -13.56
N ILE A 105 -3.95 16.25 -12.42
CA ILE A 105 -4.09 15.58 -11.13
C ILE A 105 -5.54 15.67 -10.67
N HIS A 106 -6.14 14.52 -10.41
CA HIS A 106 -7.52 14.40 -9.96
C HIS A 106 -7.58 14.28 -8.43
N PRO A 107 -8.50 14.98 -7.76
CA PRO A 107 -8.68 14.84 -6.31
C PRO A 107 -9.30 13.48 -5.96
N VAL A 108 -8.84 12.90 -4.86
CA VAL A 108 -9.37 11.65 -4.32
C VAL A 108 -10.17 11.93 -3.06
N ASP A 109 -11.45 11.60 -3.09
CA ASP A 109 -12.35 11.68 -1.94
C ASP A 109 -12.86 10.27 -1.57
N LEU A 110 -12.39 9.76 -0.43
CA LEU A 110 -12.74 8.42 0.07
C LEU A 110 -14.15 8.34 0.65
N LYS A 111 -14.82 9.49 0.82
CA LYS A 111 -16.20 9.57 1.28
C LYS A 111 -17.19 9.58 0.11
N ASP A 112 -16.71 9.80 -1.12
CA ASP A 112 -17.56 9.73 -2.30
C ASP A 112 -17.80 8.26 -2.71
N PRO A 113 -19.03 7.73 -2.57
CA PRO A 113 -19.33 6.33 -2.86
C PRO A 113 -19.25 5.98 -4.35
N ASN A 114 -19.05 6.97 -5.21
CA ASN A 114 -18.91 6.74 -6.66
C ASN A 114 -17.47 6.54 -7.09
N GLN A 115 -16.49 7.05 -6.32
CA GLN A 115 -15.08 7.01 -6.73
C GLN A 115 -14.47 5.63 -6.63
N ILE A 116 -14.79 4.83 -5.59
CA ILE A 116 -14.17 3.53 -5.40
C ILE A 116 -15.25 2.44 -5.42
N LYS A 117 -15.04 1.46 -6.29
CA LYS A 117 -15.87 0.25 -6.35
C LYS A 117 -14.98 -0.98 -6.46
N GLU A 118 -15.34 -2.02 -5.72
CA GLU A 118 -14.70 -3.33 -5.80
C GLU A 118 -15.57 -4.29 -6.62
N PHE A 119 -14.94 -5.02 -7.54
CA PHE A 119 -15.56 -6.06 -8.37
C PHE A 119 -15.06 -7.44 -7.95
N VAL A 120 -15.87 -8.48 -8.20
CA VAL A 120 -15.57 -9.86 -7.82
C VAL A 120 -15.69 -10.86 -8.97
N ASP A 121 -15.87 -10.41 -10.21
CA ASP A 121 -16.16 -11.25 -11.38
C ASP A 121 -15.09 -12.31 -11.63
N HIS A 122 -13.83 -11.97 -11.35
CA HIS A 122 -12.69 -12.87 -11.47
C HIS A 122 -12.13 -13.31 -10.10
N SER A 123 -12.89 -13.06 -9.01
CA SER A 123 -12.54 -13.46 -7.65
C SER A 123 -13.44 -14.57 -7.15
N TRP A 124 -12.98 -15.36 -6.16
CA TRP A 124 -13.75 -16.40 -5.53
C TRP A 124 -14.69 -15.86 -4.45
N TYR A 125 -15.32 -14.73 -4.75
CA TYR A 125 -16.38 -14.11 -3.96
C TYR A 125 -17.66 -13.98 -4.79
N GLN A 126 -18.78 -13.70 -4.14
CA GLN A 126 -20.04 -13.45 -4.81
C GLN A 126 -20.67 -12.14 -4.35
N TYR A 127 -21.28 -11.45 -5.32
CA TYR A 127 -22.13 -10.31 -5.09
C TYR A 127 -23.57 -10.62 -5.55
N PRO A 128 -24.58 -9.96 -4.95
CA PRO A 128 -25.97 -10.18 -5.34
C PRO A 128 -26.26 -9.89 -6.81
N GLN A 129 -25.52 -8.93 -7.36
CA GLN A 129 -25.58 -8.57 -8.78
C GLN A 129 -24.19 -8.76 -9.38
N PRO A 130 -24.00 -9.71 -10.27
CA PRO A 130 -22.79 -9.83 -11.06
C PRO A 130 -22.51 -8.51 -11.80
N ASP A 131 -21.26 -8.20 -12.09
CA ASP A 131 -20.77 -7.01 -12.79
C ASP A 131 -21.07 -5.66 -12.08
N ALA A 132 -21.79 -5.67 -10.96
CA ALA A 132 -22.03 -4.48 -10.15
C ALA A 132 -20.94 -4.34 -9.09
N GLY A 133 -20.04 -3.38 -9.29
CA GLY A 133 -19.07 -3.03 -8.27
C GLY A 133 -19.75 -2.42 -7.05
N LEU A 134 -19.34 -2.81 -5.86
CA LEU A 134 -19.81 -2.26 -4.60
C LEU A 134 -18.80 -1.32 -4.00
N HIS A 135 -19.28 -0.17 -3.47
CA HIS A 135 -18.45 0.67 -2.64
C HIS A 135 -18.10 -0.06 -1.33
N PRO A 136 -16.91 0.10 -0.74
CA PRO A 136 -16.51 -0.63 0.46
C PRO A 136 -17.48 -0.53 1.65
N TRP A 137 -18.22 0.58 1.82
CA TRP A 137 -19.26 0.66 2.86
C TRP A 137 -20.39 -0.34 2.68
N ASP A 138 -20.67 -0.73 1.44
CA ASP A 138 -21.71 -1.71 1.07
C ASP A 138 -21.08 -3.03 0.61
N GLY A 139 -19.76 -3.15 0.77
CA GLY A 139 -18.98 -4.30 0.34
C GLY A 139 -19.35 -5.57 1.08
N ILE A 140 -19.32 -6.68 0.36
CA ILE A 140 -19.60 -8.02 0.86
C ILE A 140 -18.34 -8.87 0.65
N THR A 141 -17.99 -9.68 1.68
CA THR A 141 -16.90 -10.65 1.56
C THR A 141 -17.49 -12.03 1.82
N ASP A 142 -18.18 -12.56 0.82
CA ASP A 142 -18.81 -13.85 0.84
C ASP A 142 -18.09 -14.81 -0.12
N PRO A 143 -17.29 -15.78 0.41
CA PRO A 143 -16.53 -16.71 -0.40
C PRO A 143 -17.44 -17.61 -1.25
N LYS A 144 -17.09 -17.80 -2.51
CA LYS A 144 -17.78 -18.68 -3.45
C LYS A 144 -16.88 -19.85 -3.83
N PHE A 145 -16.96 -20.92 -3.07
CA PHE A 145 -16.30 -22.20 -3.36
C PHE A 145 -17.10 -23.35 -2.82
N GLU A 146 -16.90 -24.55 -3.35
CA GLU A 146 -17.42 -25.79 -2.79
C GLU A 146 -16.28 -26.62 -2.23
N LEU A 147 -16.47 -27.12 -1.00
CA LEU A 147 -15.62 -28.17 -0.47
C LEU A 147 -16.02 -29.48 -1.13
N GLY A 148 -15.14 -30.06 -1.94
CA GLY A 148 -15.31 -31.41 -2.45
C GLY A 148 -15.37 -32.40 -1.28
N ALA A 149 -16.21 -33.43 -1.37
CA ALA A 149 -16.16 -34.55 -0.46
C ALA A 149 -14.82 -35.26 -0.63
N GLY A 150 -13.88 -34.97 0.28
CA GLY A 150 -12.58 -35.61 0.31
C GLY A 150 -12.77 -37.11 0.50
N THR A 151 -12.25 -37.90 -0.41
CA THR A 151 -12.05 -39.31 -0.19
C THR A 151 -10.89 -39.47 0.75
N GLU A 152 -11.16 -39.93 1.95
CA GLU A 152 -10.21 -40.29 3.01
C GLU A 152 -9.34 -39.15 3.60
N GLY A 153 -9.93 -38.42 4.51
CA GLY A 153 -9.31 -37.94 5.76
C GLY A 153 -8.22 -36.86 5.70
N THR A 154 -7.70 -36.38 4.57
CA THR A 154 -6.55 -35.47 4.58
C THR A 154 -6.43 -34.46 3.45
N LYS A 155 -7.24 -34.49 2.41
CA LYS A 155 -7.24 -33.48 1.35
C LYS A 155 -8.66 -33.02 1.07
N THR A 156 -8.96 -31.81 1.45
CA THR A 156 -10.14 -31.09 1.01
C THR A 156 -9.89 -30.66 -0.43
N ASP A 157 -10.44 -31.35 -1.39
CA ASP A 157 -10.45 -30.89 -2.77
C ASP A 157 -11.42 -29.71 -2.85
N ILE A 158 -10.86 -28.52 -2.98
CA ILE A 158 -11.64 -27.32 -3.20
C ILE A 158 -12.03 -27.29 -4.67
N LYS A 159 -13.30 -27.42 -4.96
CA LYS A 159 -13.83 -27.15 -6.29
C LYS A 159 -14.08 -25.64 -6.42
N TRP A 160 -13.33 -25.01 -7.28
CA TRP A 160 -13.51 -23.63 -7.61
C TRP A 160 -14.73 -23.46 -8.51
N LEU A 161 -15.80 -22.94 -7.97
CA LEU A 161 -17.04 -22.69 -8.73
C LEU A 161 -16.81 -21.60 -9.76
N GLY A 162 -17.19 -21.88 -11.03
CA GLY A 162 -17.00 -20.95 -12.13
C GLY A 162 -15.53 -20.75 -12.47
N ALA A 163 -14.74 -21.83 -12.47
CA ALA A 163 -13.30 -21.84 -12.74
C ALA A 163 -12.91 -21.14 -14.04
N GLU A 164 -13.78 -21.05 -15.00
CA GLU A 164 -13.53 -20.50 -16.33
C GLU A 164 -13.11 -19.04 -16.34
N SER A 165 -13.42 -18.28 -15.29
CA SER A 165 -13.05 -16.87 -15.21
C SER A 165 -12.53 -16.43 -13.84
N ARG A 166 -12.66 -17.25 -12.78
CA ARG A 166 -12.28 -16.91 -11.42
C ARG A 166 -10.92 -17.51 -11.05
N TYR A 167 -10.01 -16.68 -10.60
CA TYR A 167 -8.63 -17.11 -10.33
C TYR A 167 -7.96 -16.41 -9.13
N SER A 168 -8.68 -15.57 -8.40
CA SER A 168 -8.07 -14.77 -7.34
C SER A 168 -8.91 -14.76 -6.06
N TRP A 169 -8.24 -14.71 -4.90
CA TRP A 169 -8.84 -14.37 -3.60
C TRP A 169 -8.87 -12.86 -3.34
N ILE A 170 -8.43 -12.04 -4.30
CA ILE A 170 -8.39 -10.60 -4.17
C ILE A 170 -9.53 -10.01 -5.00
N LYS A 171 -10.26 -9.04 -4.42
CA LYS A 171 -11.25 -8.24 -5.16
C LYS A 171 -10.54 -7.29 -6.12
N ALA A 172 -11.26 -6.76 -7.09
CA ALA A 172 -10.75 -5.82 -8.07
C ALA A 172 -11.27 -4.39 -7.78
N PRO A 173 -10.58 -3.60 -6.94
CA PRO A 173 -10.93 -2.21 -6.75
C PRO A 173 -10.62 -1.39 -7.98
N ARG A 174 -11.50 -0.41 -8.26
CA ARG A 174 -11.36 0.56 -9.35
C ARG A 174 -11.68 1.96 -8.83
N TRP A 175 -10.85 2.91 -9.17
CA TRP A 175 -11.09 4.33 -8.90
C TRP A 175 -11.68 4.98 -10.15
N ASN A 176 -12.90 5.52 -10.07
CA ASN A 176 -13.65 6.05 -11.22
C ASN A 176 -13.65 5.10 -12.43
N GLY A 177 -13.70 3.79 -12.18
CA GLY A 177 -13.69 2.75 -13.21
C GLY A 177 -12.31 2.43 -13.80
N HIS A 178 -11.23 2.97 -13.27
CA HIS A 178 -9.85 2.70 -13.70
C HIS A 178 -9.14 1.76 -12.72
N ALA A 179 -8.38 0.82 -13.27
CA ALA A 179 -7.39 0.07 -12.50
C ALA A 179 -6.25 1.02 -12.11
N MET A 180 -5.82 0.96 -10.86
CA MET A 180 -4.83 1.90 -10.31
C MET A 180 -3.63 1.16 -9.74
N GLU A 181 -2.45 1.75 -9.86
CA GLU A 181 -1.25 1.37 -9.13
C GLU A 181 -1.07 2.28 -7.92
N THR A 182 -0.74 1.71 -6.76
CA THR A 182 -0.44 2.41 -5.52
C THR A 182 0.95 2.06 -5.03
N GLY A 183 1.51 2.87 -4.14
CA GLY A 183 2.79 2.59 -3.50
C GLY A 183 3.84 3.67 -3.72
N PRO A 184 5.10 3.36 -3.42
CA PRO A 184 6.20 4.32 -3.54
C PRO A 184 6.30 4.99 -4.91
N LEU A 185 6.10 4.22 -6.00
CA LEU A 185 6.08 4.81 -7.34
C LEU A 185 4.99 5.87 -7.48
N ALA A 186 3.75 5.52 -7.09
CA ALA A 186 2.61 6.43 -7.18
C ALA A 186 2.86 7.70 -6.36
N ARG A 187 3.33 7.57 -5.11
CA ARG A 187 3.61 8.69 -4.22
C ARG A 187 4.70 9.61 -4.74
N MET A 188 5.83 9.05 -5.17
CA MET A 188 6.95 9.86 -5.66
C MET A 188 6.63 10.55 -6.99
N VAL A 189 5.94 9.89 -7.91
CA VAL A 189 5.56 10.48 -9.20
C VAL A 189 4.46 11.52 -9.01
N LEU A 190 3.46 11.26 -8.16
CA LEU A 190 2.41 12.23 -7.87
C LEU A 190 2.97 13.47 -7.16
N ALA A 191 3.88 13.28 -6.18
CA ALA A 191 4.56 14.39 -5.51
C ALA A 191 5.42 15.23 -6.49
N TYR A 192 6.10 14.55 -7.41
CA TYR A 192 6.84 15.21 -8.49
C TYR A 192 5.91 16.03 -9.40
N ALA A 193 4.79 15.47 -9.82
CA ALA A 193 3.77 16.14 -10.62
C ALA A 193 3.17 17.36 -9.91
N LYS A 194 2.95 17.25 -8.59
CA LYS A 194 2.51 18.37 -7.72
C LYS A 194 3.64 19.37 -7.40
N LYS A 195 4.86 19.13 -7.86
CA LYS A 195 6.04 19.97 -7.59
C LYS A 195 6.33 20.12 -6.08
N MET A 196 6.12 19.07 -5.31
CA MET A 196 6.49 19.04 -3.89
C MET A 196 8.02 19.11 -3.79
N PRO A 197 8.58 20.10 -3.06
CA PRO A 197 10.00 20.44 -3.21
C PRO A 197 10.96 19.29 -2.94
N GLU A 198 10.84 18.64 -1.78
CA GLU A 198 11.73 17.56 -1.34
C GLU A 198 11.69 16.35 -2.29
N GLN A 199 10.49 15.86 -2.63
CA GLN A 199 10.31 14.72 -3.51
C GLN A 199 10.81 15.05 -4.94
N THR A 200 10.55 16.25 -5.41
CA THR A 200 11.00 16.70 -6.73
C THR A 200 12.53 16.75 -6.81
N GLU A 201 13.18 17.22 -5.76
CA GLU A 201 14.65 17.25 -5.67
C GLU A 201 15.24 15.84 -5.69
N LEU A 202 14.72 14.94 -4.83
CA LEU A 202 15.17 13.54 -4.75
C LEU A 202 14.99 12.80 -6.08
N VAL A 203 13.85 12.98 -6.75
CA VAL A 203 13.58 12.35 -8.05
C VAL A 203 14.54 12.90 -9.11
N ASN A 204 14.72 14.22 -9.20
CA ASN A 204 15.61 14.83 -10.18
C ASN A 204 17.08 14.41 -9.98
N GLU A 205 17.55 14.37 -8.72
CA GLU A 205 18.89 13.87 -8.39
C GLU A 205 19.10 12.45 -8.90
N ALA A 206 18.16 11.54 -8.58
CA ALA A 206 18.29 10.14 -8.95
C ALA A 206 18.19 9.90 -10.45
N LEU A 207 17.24 10.54 -11.14
CA LEU A 207 17.08 10.44 -12.59
C LEU A 207 18.32 10.97 -13.34
N SER A 208 18.86 12.10 -12.87
CA SER A 208 20.09 12.67 -13.44
C SER A 208 21.28 11.71 -13.27
N LYS A 209 21.47 11.12 -12.08
CA LYS A 209 22.53 10.14 -11.83
C LYS A 209 22.37 8.87 -12.66
N ALA A 210 21.13 8.38 -12.82
CA ALA A 210 20.83 7.21 -13.63
C ALA A 210 20.88 7.48 -15.15
N GLY A 211 20.84 8.74 -15.57
CA GLY A 211 20.81 9.15 -16.98
C GLY A 211 19.51 8.71 -17.67
N VAL A 212 18.36 8.80 -17.00
CA VAL A 212 17.06 8.40 -17.52
C VAL A 212 16.01 9.50 -17.30
N PRO A 213 14.97 9.56 -18.17
CA PRO A 213 13.88 10.51 -18.01
C PRO A 213 12.87 10.04 -16.95
N ILE A 214 11.94 10.93 -16.55
CA ILE A 214 10.88 10.62 -15.56
C ILE A 214 10.02 9.42 -15.96
N GLN A 215 9.81 9.17 -17.25
CA GLN A 215 9.04 8.02 -17.74
C GLN A 215 9.66 6.68 -17.35
N ALA A 216 10.98 6.64 -17.08
CA ALA A 216 11.66 5.45 -16.62
C ALA A 216 11.21 5.00 -15.21
N MET A 217 10.57 5.89 -14.44
CA MET A 217 9.98 5.53 -13.15
C MET A 217 8.87 4.48 -13.29
N PHE A 218 8.15 4.47 -14.40
CA PHE A 218 7.09 3.47 -14.67
C PHE A 218 7.71 2.13 -15.12
N SER A 219 8.43 1.48 -14.23
CA SER A 219 9.14 0.24 -14.53
C SER A 219 9.48 -0.54 -13.25
N THR A 220 9.97 -1.74 -13.40
CA THR A 220 10.46 -2.58 -12.30
C THR A 220 11.59 -1.87 -11.52
N LEU A 221 12.59 -1.35 -12.20
CA LEU A 221 13.69 -0.64 -11.53
C LEU A 221 13.24 0.73 -11.00
N GLY A 222 12.32 1.39 -11.70
CA GLY A 222 11.74 2.65 -11.25
C GLY A 222 10.95 2.52 -9.94
N ARG A 223 10.20 1.43 -9.74
CA ARG A 223 9.53 1.15 -8.45
C ARG A 223 10.54 0.94 -7.33
N THR A 224 11.61 0.21 -7.61
CA THR A 224 12.70 -0.01 -6.63
C THR A 224 13.39 1.32 -6.28
N LEU A 225 13.64 2.16 -7.27
CA LEU A 225 14.20 3.50 -7.06
C LEU A 225 13.26 4.37 -6.24
N ALA A 226 11.98 4.43 -6.59
CA ALA A 226 10.99 5.22 -5.86
C ALA A 226 10.94 4.83 -4.37
N ARG A 227 10.97 3.54 -4.06
CA ARG A 227 11.01 3.05 -2.67
C ARG A 227 12.25 3.47 -1.93
N CYS A 228 13.40 3.48 -2.58
CA CYS A 228 14.64 3.96 -1.99
C CYS A 228 14.59 5.47 -1.71
N LEU A 229 14.09 6.27 -2.65
CA LEU A 229 13.92 7.71 -2.46
C LEU A 229 12.93 8.02 -1.33
N GLU A 230 11.83 7.28 -1.26
CA GLU A 230 10.87 7.40 -0.17
C GLU A 230 11.51 7.03 1.18
N ALA A 231 12.32 5.98 1.24
CA ALA A 231 13.04 5.62 2.46
C ALA A 231 13.99 6.73 2.93
N ARG A 232 14.69 7.41 2.01
CA ARG A 232 15.52 8.59 2.33
C ARG A 232 14.69 9.71 2.96
N MET A 233 13.55 10.03 2.39
CA MET A 233 12.64 11.06 2.89
C MET A 233 12.07 10.67 4.27
N MET A 234 11.52 9.45 4.40
CA MET A 234 10.87 9.00 5.63
C MET A 234 11.85 8.87 6.80
N ALA A 235 13.09 8.49 6.56
CA ALA A 235 14.10 8.44 7.61
C ALA A 235 14.42 9.84 8.18
N ARG A 236 14.48 10.85 7.32
CA ARG A 236 14.64 12.26 7.75
C ARG A 236 13.42 12.77 8.50
N GLU A 237 12.22 12.43 8.01
CA GLU A 237 10.96 12.79 8.66
C GLU A 237 10.82 12.12 10.04
N MET A 238 11.28 10.88 10.20
CA MET A 238 11.32 10.21 11.50
C MET A 238 12.16 10.99 12.51
N LEU A 239 13.32 11.50 12.09
CA LEU A 239 14.18 12.32 12.98
C LEU A 239 13.47 13.63 13.35
N ARG A 240 12.81 14.29 12.39
CA ARG A 240 12.00 15.50 12.67
C ARG A 240 10.89 15.22 13.69
N CYS A 241 10.17 14.10 13.55
CA CYS A 241 9.12 13.70 14.50
C CYS A 241 9.70 13.44 15.92
N VAL A 242 10.90 12.90 16.02
CA VAL A 242 11.58 12.70 17.31
C VAL A 242 11.93 14.04 17.96
N ASP A 243 12.40 15.01 17.16
CA ASP A 243 12.72 16.36 17.67
C ASP A 243 11.46 17.10 18.12
N GLU A 244 10.35 16.96 17.39
CA GLU A 244 9.06 17.52 17.78
C GLU A 244 8.51 16.86 19.05
N LEU A 245 8.62 15.54 19.17
CA LEU A 245 8.22 14.81 20.37
C LEU A 245 9.02 15.30 21.61
N GLU A 246 10.33 15.52 21.46
CA GLU A 246 11.16 16.08 22.53
C GLU A 246 10.72 17.49 22.91
N ALA A 247 10.39 18.32 21.92
CA ALA A 247 9.91 19.68 22.17
C ALA A 247 8.58 19.66 22.94
N ASN A 248 7.65 18.78 22.57
CA ASN A 248 6.36 18.62 23.24
C ASN A 248 6.53 18.13 24.69
N ILE A 249 7.43 17.17 24.94
CA ILE A 249 7.75 16.72 26.29
C ILE A 249 8.30 17.89 27.14
N LYS A 250 9.21 18.69 26.60
CA LYS A 250 9.77 19.86 27.27
C LYS A 250 8.74 20.95 27.52
N ALA A 251 7.74 21.08 26.66
CA ALA A 251 6.61 22.00 26.83
C ALA A 251 5.61 21.52 27.89
N GLY A 252 5.74 20.29 28.38
CA GLY A 252 4.84 19.70 29.36
C GLY A 252 3.55 19.14 28.76
N ASP A 253 3.52 18.88 27.46
CA ASP A 253 2.36 18.26 26.82
C ASP A 253 2.12 16.85 27.34
N GLU A 254 0.86 16.47 27.49
CA GLU A 254 0.48 15.10 27.83
C GLU A 254 0.73 14.19 26.64
N VAL A 255 1.73 13.32 26.75
CA VAL A 255 2.15 12.42 25.66
C VAL A 255 1.61 11.00 25.78
N ALA A 256 0.82 10.69 26.81
CA ALA A 256 0.43 9.32 27.11
C ALA A 256 -0.67 8.79 26.17
N ALA A 257 -1.77 9.50 26.03
CA ALA A 257 -2.87 9.14 25.11
C ALA A 257 -3.91 10.25 25.04
N ASN A 258 -4.60 10.35 23.91
CA ASN A 258 -5.86 11.09 23.84
C ASN A 258 -6.99 10.20 24.37
N MET A 259 -7.51 10.52 25.55
CA MET A 259 -8.55 9.73 26.24
C MET A 259 -9.98 10.23 25.94
N GLU A 260 -10.14 11.32 25.19
CA GLU A 260 -11.43 12.01 25.00
C GLU A 260 -12.54 11.06 24.48
N LYS A 261 -12.19 10.12 23.61
CA LYS A 261 -13.16 9.19 22.97
C LYS A 261 -13.04 7.74 23.48
N TRP A 262 -12.48 7.52 24.64
CA TRP A 262 -12.35 6.16 25.20
C TRP A 262 -13.59 5.69 25.97
N GLU A 263 -14.53 6.61 26.27
CA GLU A 263 -15.78 6.25 26.93
C GLU A 263 -16.80 5.76 25.88
N PRO A 264 -17.18 4.46 25.90
CA PRO A 264 -18.15 3.91 24.94
C PRO A 264 -19.49 4.65 24.91
N SER A 265 -19.91 5.22 26.06
CA SER A 265 -21.13 6.02 26.16
C SER A 265 -21.10 7.31 25.32
N THR A 266 -19.93 7.77 24.87
CA THR A 266 -19.77 8.94 24.01
C THR A 266 -19.79 8.58 22.53
N TRP A 267 -19.77 7.30 22.19
CA TRP A 267 -19.72 6.84 20.81
C TRP A 267 -21.10 6.93 20.17
N PRO A 268 -21.19 7.32 18.90
CA PRO A 268 -22.45 7.29 18.17
C PRO A 268 -22.93 5.86 18.00
N LEU A 269 -24.23 5.63 18.17
CA LEU A 269 -24.83 4.29 17.94
C LEU A 269 -24.87 3.96 16.44
N GLU A 270 -24.98 4.96 15.58
CA GLU A 270 -24.94 4.79 14.13
C GLU A 270 -23.96 5.78 13.50
N CYS A 271 -23.04 5.27 12.71
CA CYS A 271 -22.17 6.10 11.90
C CYS A 271 -21.51 5.29 10.77
N LYS A 272 -21.00 6.02 9.78
CA LYS A 272 -20.10 5.52 8.76
C LYS A 272 -18.79 6.29 8.86
N GLY A 273 -17.67 5.57 8.77
CA GLY A 273 -16.35 6.18 8.82
C GLY A 273 -15.43 5.57 7.77
N VAL A 274 -14.42 6.34 7.38
CA VAL A 274 -13.29 5.88 6.58
C VAL A 274 -11.99 6.37 7.21
N GLY A 275 -11.04 5.45 7.34
CA GLY A 275 -9.68 5.74 7.81
C GLY A 275 -8.67 5.42 6.71
N PRO A 276 -8.10 6.45 6.06
CA PRO A 276 -7.04 6.26 5.08
C PRO A 276 -5.67 6.18 5.77
N ALA A 277 -4.73 5.53 5.09
CA ALA A 277 -3.30 5.61 5.38
C ALA A 277 -2.49 5.33 4.10
N GLU A 278 -1.32 5.93 4.02
CA GLU A 278 -0.30 5.54 3.05
C GLU A 278 0.64 4.52 3.70
N ALA A 279 0.25 3.25 3.61
CA ALA A 279 1.09 2.16 4.08
C ALA A 279 2.36 2.02 3.21
N PRO A 280 3.42 1.29 3.65
CA PRO A 280 4.64 1.14 2.85
C PRO A 280 4.37 0.70 1.41
N ARG A 281 3.33 -0.12 1.20
CA ARG A 281 2.95 -0.67 -0.11
C ARG A 281 1.95 0.17 -0.89
N GLY A 282 1.43 1.24 -0.29
CA GLY A 282 0.53 2.20 -0.96
C GLY A 282 -0.75 2.51 -0.21
N ALA A 283 -1.77 2.91 -0.96
CA ALA A 283 -3.04 3.40 -0.48
C ALA A 283 -3.84 2.31 0.27
N LEU A 284 -4.05 2.53 1.56
CA LEU A 284 -4.84 1.69 2.47
C LEU A 284 -6.09 2.46 2.90
N GLY A 285 -7.26 1.87 2.73
CA GLY A 285 -8.50 2.43 3.25
C GLY A 285 -9.28 1.39 4.07
N HIS A 286 -9.78 1.82 5.21
CA HIS A 286 -10.69 1.04 6.05
C HIS A 286 -12.05 1.75 6.09
N TRP A 287 -13.08 1.08 5.63
CA TRP A 287 -14.47 1.57 5.68
C TRP A 287 -15.23 0.81 6.73
N CYS A 288 -15.83 1.51 7.66
CA CYS A 288 -16.57 0.95 8.77
C CYS A 288 -18.00 1.50 8.83
N VAL A 289 -18.95 0.64 9.10
CA VAL A 289 -20.35 0.98 9.38
C VAL A 289 -20.68 0.50 10.77
N ILE A 290 -21.11 1.41 11.64
CA ILE A 290 -21.58 1.11 12.99
C ILE A 290 -23.11 1.20 12.99
N LYS A 291 -23.76 0.19 13.57
CA LYS A 291 -25.21 0.16 13.86
C LYS A 291 -25.42 -0.40 15.26
N ASP A 292 -26.28 0.21 16.02
CA ASP A 292 -26.57 -0.16 17.40
C ASP A 292 -25.31 -0.30 18.28
N GLY A 293 -24.30 0.55 18.04
CA GLY A 293 -23.05 0.56 18.77
C GLY A 293 -22.08 -0.59 18.46
N VAL A 294 -22.36 -1.40 17.43
CA VAL A 294 -21.51 -2.51 16.99
C VAL A 294 -21.11 -2.35 15.52
N ILE A 295 -19.99 -2.97 15.14
CA ILE A 295 -19.55 -3.00 13.75
C ILE A 295 -20.52 -3.85 12.93
N ALA A 296 -21.29 -3.21 12.06
CA ALA A 296 -22.20 -3.87 11.13
C ALA A 296 -21.52 -4.27 9.82
N ASN A 297 -20.54 -3.51 9.36
CA ASN A 297 -19.71 -3.85 8.21
C ASN A 297 -18.31 -3.20 8.35
N TRP A 298 -17.30 -3.95 7.98
CA TRP A 298 -15.93 -3.46 7.87
C TRP A 298 -15.28 -4.04 6.63
N GLN A 299 -14.87 -3.16 5.73
CA GLN A 299 -14.11 -3.53 4.54
C GLN A 299 -12.78 -2.79 4.53
N ALA A 300 -11.72 -3.52 4.20
CA ALA A 300 -10.39 -2.98 4.03
C ALA A 300 -9.95 -3.15 2.57
N VAL A 301 -9.65 -2.05 1.90
CA VAL A 301 -9.00 -2.07 0.59
C VAL A 301 -7.53 -1.74 0.81
N VAL A 302 -6.71 -2.79 0.84
CA VAL A 302 -5.28 -2.66 1.14
C VAL A 302 -4.47 -2.41 -0.13
N PRO A 303 -3.23 -1.90 -0.05
CA PRO A 303 -2.42 -1.58 -1.23
C PRO A 303 -2.27 -2.73 -2.21
N SER A 304 -2.01 -3.94 -1.70
CA SER A 304 -1.88 -5.12 -2.56
C SER A 304 -3.22 -5.57 -3.16
N THR A 305 -4.37 -5.16 -2.62
CA THR A 305 -5.67 -5.35 -3.27
C THR A 305 -5.76 -4.52 -4.54
N TRP A 306 -5.23 -3.29 -4.55
CA TRP A 306 -5.09 -2.48 -5.75
C TRP A 306 -4.14 -3.12 -6.76
N ASN A 307 -2.91 -3.38 -6.32
CA ASN A 307 -1.82 -3.76 -7.21
C ASN A 307 -1.94 -5.19 -7.74
N ALA A 308 -2.38 -6.15 -6.91
CA ALA A 308 -2.57 -7.56 -7.27
C ALA A 308 -4.01 -7.88 -7.69
N SER A 309 -4.84 -6.86 -7.93
CA SER A 309 -6.24 -7.07 -8.33
C SER A 309 -6.33 -7.92 -9.60
N PRO A 310 -7.31 -8.84 -9.65
CA PRO A 310 -7.65 -9.51 -10.91
C PRO A 310 -8.32 -8.54 -11.89
N ARG A 311 -8.63 -9.04 -13.07
CA ARG A 311 -9.42 -8.31 -14.06
C ARG A 311 -10.77 -7.91 -13.49
N ASP A 312 -11.28 -6.81 -13.99
CA ASP A 312 -12.66 -6.38 -13.75
C ASP A 312 -13.59 -6.91 -14.86
N PRO A 313 -14.92 -6.66 -14.76
CA PRO A 313 -15.88 -7.09 -15.79
C PRO A 313 -15.59 -6.55 -17.20
N LYS A 314 -14.85 -5.43 -17.30
CA LYS A 314 -14.45 -4.84 -18.58
C LYS A 314 -13.14 -5.42 -19.11
N GLY A 315 -12.53 -6.38 -18.42
CA GLY A 315 -11.28 -7.00 -18.80
C GLY A 315 -10.03 -6.16 -18.51
N GLN A 316 -10.13 -5.07 -17.74
CA GLN A 316 -8.97 -4.28 -17.33
C GLN A 316 -8.10 -5.11 -16.37
N LEU A 317 -6.83 -5.24 -16.71
CA LEU A 317 -5.83 -5.93 -15.88
C LEU A 317 -5.55 -5.15 -14.60
N GLY A 318 -5.20 -5.85 -13.52
CA GLY A 318 -4.57 -5.25 -12.37
C GLY A 318 -3.11 -4.86 -12.64
N ALA A 319 -2.51 -4.09 -11.72
CA ALA A 319 -1.16 -3.56 -11.95
C ALA A 319 -0.10 -4.66 -12.08
N TYR A 320 -0.18 -5.74 -11.29
CA TYR A 320 0.74 -6.88 -11.42
C TYR A 320 0.61 -7.57 -12.77
N GLU A 321 -0.62 -7.89 -13.16
CA GLU A 321 -0.88 -8.56 -14.44
C GLU A 321 -0.35 -7.72 -15.61
N ALA A 322 -0.65 -6.43 -15.60
CA ALA A 322 -0.19 -5.51 -16.64
C ALA A 322 1.36 -5.38 -16.66
N ALA A 323 2.00 -5.37 -15.49
CA ALA A 323 3.46 -5.28 -15.41
C ALA A 323 4.18 -6.53 -15.94
N LEU A 324 3.53 -7.68 -15.89
CA LEU A 324 4.10 -8.93 -16.39
C LEU A 324 4.01 -9.05 -17.92
N LEU A 325 3.08 -8.34 -18.56
CA LEU A 325 2.97 -8.37 -20.01
C LEU A 325 4.24 -7.85 -20.68
N GLY A 326 4.81 -8.66 -21.57
CA GLY A 326 6.04 -8.31 -22.26
C GLY A 326 7.32 -8.40 -21.41
N THR A 327 7.23 -8.84 -20.16
CA THR A 327 8.42 -9.15 -19.35
C THR A 327 9.13 -10.36 -19.96
N PRO A 328 10.38 -10.23 -20.41
CA PRO A 328 11.13 -11.35 -20.98
C PRO A 328 11.44 -12.36 -19.89
N VAL A 329 11.37 -13.64 -20.20
CA VAL A 329 11.78 -14.75 -19.32
C VAL A 329 12.92 -15.48 -20.01
N ALA A 330 14.13 -15.31 -19.47
CA ALA A 330 15.33 -15.89 -20.07
C ALA A 330 15.37 -17.42 -19.91
N VAL A 331 14.93 -17.91 -18.75
CA VAL A 331 14.92 -19.35 -18.43
C VAL A 331 13.58 -19.72 -17.82
N ALA A 332 12.76 -20.46 -18.54
CA ALA A 332 11.37 -20.74 -18.18
C ALA A 332 11.20 -21.44 -16.82
N ASN A 333 12.12 -22.33 -16.45
CA ASN A 333 12.09 -23.01 -15.16
C ASN A 333 12.81 -22.23 -14.03
N GLN A 334 13.31 -21.02 -14.32
CA GLN A 334 13.90 -20.09 -13.37
C GLN A 334 13.39 -18.66 -13.66
N PRO A 335 12.09 -18.36 -13.48
CA PRO A 335 11.46 -17.13 -13.95
C PRO A 335 11.79 -15.94 -13.03
N LEU A 336 13.06 -15.61 -12.93
CA LEU A 336 13.57 -14.55 -12.05
C LEU A 336 13.03 -13.18 -12.43
N GLU A 337 12.80 -12.95 -13.71
CA GLU A 337 12.26 -11.71 -14.24
C GLU A 337 10.81 -11.48 -13.77
N ILE A 338 9.98 -12.52 -13.77
CA ILE A 338 8.62 -12.49 -13.23
C ILE A 338 8.69 -12.15 -11.73
N LEU A 339 9.53 -12.89 -10.99
CA LEU A 339 9.69 -12.69 -9.55
C LEU A 339 10.12 -11.25 -9.22
N ARG A 340 11.14 -10.73 -9.90
CA ARG A 340 11.65 -9.36 -9.69
C ARG A 340 10.62 -8.30 -10.04
N THR A 341 9.86 -8.49 -11.13
CA THR A 341 8.80 -7.56 -11.52
C THR A 341 7.73 -7.49 -10.44
N ILE A 342 7.25 -8.62 -9.94
CA ILE A 342 6.27 -8.66 -8.84
C ILE A 342 6.85 -8.10 -7.54
N HIS A 343 8.08 -8.46 -7.18
CA HIS A 343 8.75 -7.95 -5.97
C HIS A 343 8.99 -6.44 -6.02
N SER A 344 9.05 -5.83 -7.20
CA SER A 344 9.17 -4.37 -7.31
C SER A 344 7.99 -3.62 -6.69
N PHE A 345 6.82 -4.24 -6.60
CA PHE A 345 5.64 -3.72 -5.92
C PHE A 345 5.63 -3.97 -4.41
N ASP A 346 6.58 -4.77 -3.88
CA ASP A 346 6.61 -5.22 -2.47
C ASP A 346 5.32 -5.93 -2.06
N PRO A 347 4.98 -7.11 -2.64
CA PRO A 347 3.71 -7.77 -2.41
C PRO A 347 3.53 -8.23 -0.95
N CYS A 348 2.35 -7.96 -0.40
CA CYS A 348 1.96 -8.43 0.93
C CYS A 348 1.22 -9.78 0.82
N LEU A 349 1.89 -10.77 0.24
CA LEU A 349 1.35 -12.10 0.01
C LEU A 349 2.35 -13.13 0.54
N ALA A 350 1.86 -14.14 1.25
CA ALA A 350 2.70 -15.27 1.67
C ALA A 350 3.18 -16.02 0.41
N CYS A 351 4.48 -15.98 0.17
CA CYS A 351 5.05 -16.09 -1.16
C CYS A 351 5.33 -17.52 -1.58
N ALA A 352 4.44 -18.08 -2.39
CA ALA A 352 4.82 -19.12 -3.34
C ALA A 352 4.42 -18.67 -4.74
N THR A 353 5.35 -18.67 -5.67
CA THR A 353 5.08 -18.43 -7.09
C THR A 353 5.10 -19.74 -7.84
N HIS A 354 3.98 -20.11 -8.45
CA HIS A 354 3.87 -21.25 -9.34
C HIS A 354 3.79 -20.74 -10.76
N VAL A 355 4.65 -21.21 -11.62
CA VAL A 355 4.59 -20.95 -13.06
C VAL A 355 4.04 -22.20 -13.74
N LEU A 356 2.90 -22.06 -14.39
CA LEU A 356 2.23 -23.13 -15.10
C LEU A 356 2.38 -22.92 -16.61
N SER A 357 2.49 -24.03 -17.37
CA SER A 357 2.32 -23.98 -18.82
C SER A 357 0.87 -23.70 -19.22
N THR A 358 0.61 -23.44 -20.49
CA THR A 358 -0.75 -23.30 -21.03
C THR A 358 -1.59 -24.55 -20.83
N GLU A 359 -0.96 -25.73 -20.69
CA GLU A 359 -1.61 -27.03 -20.44
C GLU A 359 -1.78 -27.31 -18.93
N GLY A 360 -1.43 -26.36 -18.05
CA GLY A 360 -1.58 -26.49 -16.59
C GLY A 360 -0.46 -27.29 -15.89
N GLN A 361 0.62 -27.61 -16.60
CA GLN A 361 1.78 -28.29 -15.98
C GLN A 361 2.61 -27.27 -15.19
N GLU A 362 2.96 -27.61 -13.95
CA GLU A 362 3.87 -26.80 -13.13
C GLU A 362 5.28 -26.81 -13.75
N LEU A 363 5.71 -25.66 -14.27
CA LEU A 363 7.04 -25.46 -14.82
C LEU A 363 8.05 -25.12 -13.72
N CYS A 364 7.61 -24.38 -12.71
CA CYS A 364 8.46 -23.93 -11.61
C CYS A 364 7.61 -23.56 -10.40
N LYS A 365 8.13 -23.85 -9.20
CA LYS A 365 7.64 -23.36 -7.92
C LYS A 365 8.76 -22.63 -7.21
N VAL A 366 8.57 -21.35 -6.94
CA VAL A 366 9.47 -20.53 -6.11
C VAL A 366 8.79 -20.27 -4.78
N GLN A 367 9.40 -20.69 -3.70
CA GLN A 367 8.94 -20.41 -2.35
C GLN A 367 9.95 -19.49 -1.67
N VAL A 368 9.52 -18.29 -1.31
CA VAL A 368 10.30 -17.35 -0.50
C VAL A 368 10.01 -17.67 0.96
N ARG A 369 11.08 -17.95 1.72
CA ARG A 369 11.02 -18.23 3.16
C ARG A 369 11.42 -17.00 3.95
#